data_c84a052270012680c54c6f9f5ca467c4
#
_entry.id   c84a052270012680c54c6f9f5ca467c4
#
_cell.length_a   1.000
_cell.length_b   1.000
_cell.length_c   1.000
_cell.angle_alpha   90.00
_cell.angle_beta   90.00
_cell.angle_gamma   90.00
#
_symmetry.space_group_name_H-M   'P 1'
#
loop_
_entity.id
_entity.type
_entity.pdbx_description
1 polymer ?
#
loop_
_entity_poly.entity_id
_entity_poly.type
_entity_poly.pdbx_seq_one_letter_code
_entity_poly.pdbx_strand_id
1 'polypeptide(L)'
;MYFYGRRYLWDFEYSDKNDRAIIDAIGKQFPEIRGARVEEVKAEFKTWRKANQIHKWFVDNIQDGVDECQESHVPVEKLYQLRELCEQVVSDPSRAHDLLPCQSGFFFGGTEYDEWYHRDVKETLDWLNDFLLKDTLDTLKDWDFYYRSSW
;
A
#
# COMPACT_ATOMS: atom_id res chain seq x y z
N MET A 1 -4.74 5.77 6.57
CA MET A 1 -4.76 4.55 5.75
C MET A 1 -3.36 4.37 5.20
N TYR A 2 -2.84 3.17 5.27
CA TYR A 2 -1.43 2.89 5.02
C TYR A 2 -1.29 1.69 4.11
N PHE A 3 -0.52 1.83 3.05
CA PHE A 3 -0.04 0.74 2.23
C PHE A 3 1.45 0.58 2.46
N TYR A 4 1.87 -0.60 2.87
CA TYR A 4 3.24 -0.88 3.24
C TYR A 4 3.65 -2.29 2.83
N GLY A 5 4.95 -2.47 2.73
CA GLY A 5 5.55 -3.77 2.46
C GLY A 5 6.32 -4.28 3.66
N ARG A 6 6.43 -5.59 3.71
CA ARG A 6 7.34 -6.33 4.60
C ARG A 6 8.23 -7.22 3.75
N ARG A 7 9.49 -7.19 4.08
CA ARG A 7 10.46 -8.14 3.56
C ARG A 7 11.03 -8.91 4.73
N TYR A 8 10.80 -10.22 4.75
CA TYR A 8 11.37 -11.11 5.75
C TYR A 8 12.83 -11.37 5.40
N LEU A 9 13.69 -11.33 6.42
CA LEU A 9 15.11 -11.57 6.31
C LEU A 9 15.46 -12.93 6.92
N TRP A 10 16.16 -13.74 6.17
CA TRP A 10 16.55 -15.08 6.60
C TRP A 10 18.04 -15.12 6.88
N ASP A 11 18.43 -15.45 8.12
CA ASP A 11 19.82 -15.60 8.54
C ASP A 11 20.15 -17.08 8.75
N PHE A 12 20.10 -17.86 7.67
CA PHE A 12 20.50 -19.25 7.64
C PHE A 12 21.73 -19.44 6.75
N GLU A 13 22.40 -20.58 6.88
CA GLU A 13 23.61 -20.92 6.12
C GLU A 13 23.42 -20.82 4.59
N TYR A 14 22.17 -21.00 4.12
CA TYR A 14 21.76 -20.95 2.71
C TYR A 14 20.89 -19.73 2.36
N SER A 15 20.81 -18.73 3.23
CA SER A 15 20.04 -17.52 2.96
C SER A 15 20.65 -16.68 1.82
N ASP A 16 19.80 -15.86 1.18
CA ASP A 16 20.25 -14.96 0.12
C ASP A 16 21.40 -14.05 0.64
N LYS A 17 22.44 -13.89 -0.18
CA LYS A 17 23.55 -13.00 0.12
C LYS A 17 23.10 -11.57 0.38
N ASN A 18 21.98 -11.15 -0.24
CA ASN A 18 21.40 -9.82 -0.03
C ASN A 18 20.84 -9.66 1.38
N ASP A 19 20.19 -10.69 1.95
CA ASP A 19 19.65 -10.62 3.31
C ASP A 19 20.76 -10.45 4.34
N ARG A 20 21.84 -11.20 4.20
CA ARG A 20 23.02 -11.02 5.06
C ARG A 20 23.62 -9.64 4.95
N ALA A 21 23.73 -9.09 3.74
CA ALA A 21 24.25 -7.74 3.54
C ALA A 21 23.38 -6.67 4.21
N ILE A 22 22.03 -6.85 4.18
CA ILE A 22 21.08 -5.98 4.87
C ILE A 22 21.25 -6.09 6.39
N ILE A 23 21.27 -7.31 6.93
CA ILE A 23 21.48 -7.56 8.37
C ILE A 23 22.79 -6.96 8.86
N ASP A 24 23.88 -7.17 8.13
CA ASP A 24 25.19 -6.60 8.44
C ASP A 24 25.20 -5.07 8.41
N ALA A 25 24.51 -4.46 7.43
CA ALA A 25 24.40 -3.00 7.33
C ALA A 25 23.62 -2.42 8.51
N ILE A 26 22.50 -3.06 8.90
CA ILE A 26 21.70 -2.68 10.07
C ILE A 26 22.54 -2.81 11.35
N GLY A 27 23.23 -3.94 11.54
CA GLY A 27 24.07 -4.16 12.73
C GLY A 27 25.27 -3.20 12.84
N LYS A 28 25.79 -2.71 11.70
CA LYS A 28 26.83 -1.66 11.70
C LYS A 28 26.26 -0.30 12.09
N GLN A 29 25.05 0.03 11.63
CA GLN A 29 24.41 1.32 11.90
C GLN A 29 23.85 1.39 13.34
N PHE A 30 23.45 0.25 13.89
CA PHE A 30 22.84 0.12 15.22
C PHE A 30 23.62 -0.89 16.07
N PRO A 31 24.79 -0.50 16.62
CA PRO A 31 25.65 -1.42 17.40
C PRO A 31 24.97 -1.99 18.65
N GLU A 32 23.97 -1.28 19.19
CA GLU A 32 23.20 -1.68 20.38
C GLU A 32 22.36 -2.94 20.18
N ILE A 33 22.03 -3.28 18.92
CA ILE A 33 21.31 -4.52 18.61
C ILE A 33 22.25 -5.67 18.19
N ARG A 34 23.56 -5.53 18.46
CA ARG A 34 24.52 -6.59 18.12
C ARG A 34 24.14 -7.92 18.77
N GLY A 35 23.98 -8.94 17.94
CA GLY A 35 23.54 -10.28 18.38
C GLY A 35 22.04 -10.47 18.46
N ALA A 36 21.24 -9.42 18.21
CA ALA A 36 19.81 -9.58 17.97
C ALA A 36 19.56 -10.11 16.55
N ARG A 37 18.52 -10.91 16.41
CA ARG A 37 18.04 -11.34 15.10
C ARG A 37 17.20 -10.24 14.47
N VAL A 38 17.60 -9.78 13.28
CA VAL A 38 16.76 -8.91 12.45
C VAL A 38 15.87 -9.80 11.60
N GLU A 39 14.57 -9.75 11.82
CA GLU A 39 13.61 -10.68 11.22
C GLU A 39 12.91 -10.12 9.99
N GLU A 40 12.64 -8.81 10.00
CA GLU A 40 11.96 -8.15 8.88
C GLU A 40 12.39 -6.70 8.70
N VAL A 41 12.22 -6.21 7.47
CA VAL A 41 12.19 -4.78 7.15
C VAL A 41 10.76 -4.43 6.75
N LYS A 42 10.22 -3.37 7.38
CA LYS A 42 8.92 -2.81 7.03
C LYS A 42 9.11 -1.42 6.44
N ALA A 43 8.47 -1.17 5.29
CA ALA A 43 8.49 0.13 4.63
C ALA A 43 7.08 0.57 4.26
N GLU A 44 6.76 1.84 4.52
CA GLU A 44 5.51 2.45 4.09
C GLU A 44 5.71 3.03 2.68
N PHE A 45 4.90 2.60 1.72
CA PHE A 45 4.96 3.02 0.34
C PHE A 45 3.95 4.11 0.00
N LYS A 46 2.79 4.11 0.66
CA LYS A 46 1.75 5.12 0.46
C LYS A 46 0.92 5.32 1.71
N THR A 47 0.63 6.58 1.99
CA THR A 47 -0.35 6.99 3.00
C THR A 47 -1.42 7.83 2.36
N TRP A 48 -2.68 7.57 2.73
CA TRP A 48 -3.82 8.42 2.38
C TRP A 48 -4.41 9.00 3.66
N ARG A 49 -4.86 10.23 3.55
CA ARG A 49 -5.59 10.89 4.62
C ARG A 49 -6.99 11.24 4.15
N LYS A 50 -8.00 10.57 4.69
CA LYS A 50 -9.42 10.80 4.40
C LYS A 50 -9.87 10.48 2.97
N ALA A 51 -9.09 9.79 2.15
CA ALA A 51 -9.50 9.31 0.83
C ALA A 51 -10.46 8.12 0.97
N ASN A 52 -11.70 8.39 1.34
CA ASN A 52 -12.67 7.37 1.72
C ASN A 52 -13.04 6.43 0.56
N GLN A 53 -13.05 6.92 -0.68
CA GLN A 53 -13.26 6.12 -1.90
C GLN A 53 -12.15 5.07 -2.10
N ILE A 54 -10.91 5.43 -1.82
CA ILE A 54 -9.77 4.50 -1.88
C ILE A 54 -9.86 3.50 -0.73
N HIS A 55 -10.21 3.96 0.47
CA HIS A 55 -10.45 3.08 1.60
C HIS A 55 -11.57 2.07 1.31
N LYS A 56 -12.71 2.56 0.82
CA LYS A 56 -13.82 1.68 0.44
C LYS A 56 -13.39 0.62 -0.56
N TRP A 57 -12.60 1.01 -1.57
CA TRP A 57 -12.10 0.03 -2.53
C TRP A 57 -11.26 -1.08 -1.86
N PHE A 58 -10.38 -0.73 -0.91
CA PHE A 58 -9.61 -1.73 -0.16
C PHE A 58 -10.50 -2.61 0.72
N VAL A 59 -11.50 -2.03 1.39
CA VAL A 59 -12.47 -2.79 2.20
C VAL A 59 -13.18 -3.82 1.33
N ASP A 60 -13.71 -3.40 0.19
CA ASP A 60 -14.54 -4.26 -0.68
C ASP A 60 -13.72 -5.33 -1.43
N ASN A 61 -12.45 -5.04 -1.80
CA ASN A 61 -11.66 -5.89 -2.69
C ASN A 61 -10.54 -6.68 -2.01
N ILE A 62 -10.16 -6.27 -0.78
CA ILE A 62 -9.02 -6.84 -0.03
C ILE A 62 -9.44 -7.34 1.35
N GLN A 63 -10.45 -6.72 1.96
CA GLN A 63 -10.87 -6.99 3.33
C GLN A 63 -12.24 -7.69 3.43
N ASP A 64 -12.74 -8.23 2.32
CA ASP A 64 -14.02 -8.95 2.24
C ASP A 64 -15.22 -8.16 2.81
N GLY A 65 -15.20 -6.84 2.68
CA GLY A 65 -16.23 -5.93 3.17
C GLY A 65 -16.17 -5.67 4.68
N VAL A 66 -15.15 -6.14 5.39
CA VAL A 66 -14.98 -5.95 6.84
C VAL A 66 -14.01 -4.79 7.11
N ASP A 67 -14.44 -3.81 7.91
CA ASP A 67 -13.65 -2.62 8.24
C ASP A 67 -13.44 -2.52 9.77
N GLU A 68 -12.45 -3.23 10.27
CA GLU A 68 -12.08 -3.30 11.69
C GLU A 68 -10.62 -2.86 11.94
N CYS A 69 -10.07 -2.01 11.07
CA CYS A 69 -8.66 -1.60 11.12
C CYS A 69 -7.66 -2.77 11.05
N GLN A 70 -8.09 -3.91 10.55
CA GLN A 70 -7.25 -5.08 10.38
C GLN A 70 -6.19 -4.86 9.30
N GLU A 71 -5.10 -5.57 9.43
CA GLU A 71 -4.08 -5.67 8.41
C GLU A 71 -4.46 -6.76 7.41
N SER A 72 -4.40 -6.46 6.12
CA SER A 72 -4.76 -7.42 5.07
C SER A 72 -3.72 -7.43 3.97
N HIS A 73 -3.34 -8.63 3.55
CA HIS A 73 -2.41 -8.82 2.43
C HIS A 73 -3.02 -8.31 1.12
N VAL A 74 -2.20 -7.62 0.32
CA VAL A 74 -2.63 -7.03 -0.95
C VAL A 74 -1.85 -7.66 -2.10
N PRO A 75 -2.48 -8.52 -2.90
CA PRO A 75 -1.88 -9.00 -4.15
C PRO A 75 -1.63 -7.85 -5.13
N VAL A 76 -0.47 -7.84 -5.78
CA VAL A 76 -0.09 -6.79 -6.74
C VAL A 76 -1.11 -6.68 -7.87
N GLU A 77 -1.70 -7.79 -8.29
CA GLU A 77 -2.73 -7.87 -9.33
C GLU A 77 -3.96 -7.01 -8.99
N LYS A 78 -4.29 -6.90 -7.72
CA LYS A 78 -5.38 -6.02 -7.26
C LYS A 78 -5.06 -4.54 -7.45
N LEU A 79 -3.80 -4.15 -7.31
CA LEU A 79 -3.41 -2.76 -7.53
C LEU A 79 -3.54 -2.34 -9.00
N TYR A 80 -3.36 -3.25 -9.96
CA TYR A 80 -3.67 -2.96 -11.36
C TYR A 80 -5.15 -2.65 -11.58
N GLN A 81 -6.06 -3.35 -10.86
CA GLN A 81 -7.50 -3.06 -10.93
C GLN A 81 -7.80 -1.67 -10.35
N LEU A 82 -7.21 -1.31 -9.22
CA LEU A 82 -7.37 0.04 -8.64
C LEU A 82 -6.84 1.11 -9.60
N ARG A 83 -5.69 0.88 -10.22
CA ARG A 83 -5.12 1.80 -11.21
C ARG A 83 -6.06 2.06 -12.37
N GLU A 84 -6.65 1.00 -12.95
CA GLU A 84 -7.62 1.13 -14.06
C GLU A 84 -8.85 1.95 -13.67
N LEU A 85 -9.38 1.74 -12.46
CA LEU A 85 -10.51 2.53 -11.97
C LEU A 85 -10.13 4.00 -11.76
N CYS A 86 -8.98 4.26 -11.17
CA CYS A 86 -8.46 5.64 -11.02
C CYS A 86 -8.27 6.33 -12.39
N GLU A 87 -7.71 5.62 -13.37
CA GLU A 87 -7.50 6.14 -14.73
C GLU A 87 -8.82 6.49 -15.41
N GLN A 88 -9.85 5.63 -15.28
CA GLN A 88 -11.18 5.88 -15.82
C GLN A 88 -11.85 7.10 -15.17
N VAL A 89 -11.74 7.24 -13.84
CA VAL A 89 -12.30 8.41 -13.15
C VAL A 89 -11.56 9.71 -13.51
N VAL A 90 -10.23 9.67 -13.66
CA VAL A 90 -9.45 10.84 -14.07
C VAL A 90 -9.82 11.24 -15.51
N SER A 91 -10.05 10.26 -16.40
CA SER A 91 -10.42 10.51 -17.80
C SER A 91 -11.86 10.98 -17.95
N ASP A 92 -12.78 10.50 -17.13
CA ASP A 92 -14.19 10.86 -17.12
C ASP A 92 -14.70 10.99 -15.68
N PRO A 93 -14.62 12.19 -15.09
CA PRO A 93 -15.06 12.45 -13.72
C PRO A 93 -16.54 12.15 -13.45
N SER A 94 -17.40 12.14 -14.47
CA SER A 94 -18.82 11.82 -14.30
C SER A 94 -19.07 10.37 -13.84
N ARG A 95 -18.11 9.48 -14.04
CA ARG A 95 -18.17 8.07 -13.66
C ARG A 95 -17.70 7.80 -12.22
N ALA A 96 -17.27 8.84 -11.50
CA ALA A 96 -16.70 8.71 -10.15
C ALA A 96 -17.61 7.93 -9.19
N HIS A 97 -18.92 8.24 -9.20
CA HIS A 97 -19.90 7.59 -8.34
C HIS A 97 -20.02 6.07 -8.60
N ASP A 98 -19.88 5.64 -9.83
CA ASP A 98 -20.07 4.24 -10.22
C ASP A 98 -18.78 3.42 -10.04
N LEU A 99 -17.61 4.03 -10.28
CA LEU A 99 -16.33 3.33 -10.31
C LEU A 99 -15.59 3.32 -8.97
N LEU A 100 -15.59 4.45 -8.27
CA LEU A 100 -14.95 4.62 -6.97
C LEU A 100 -15.90 5.38 -6.02
N PRO A 101 -17.00 4.75 -5.59
CA PRO A 101 -17.97 5.41 -4.73
C PRO A 101 -17.39 5.78 -3.37
N CYS A 102 -17.82 6.93 -2.86
CA CYS A 102 -17.50 7.36 -1.51
C CYS A 102 -18.19 6.48 -0.46
N GLN A 103 -17.54 6.30 0.68
CA GLN A 103 -18.12 5.67 1.86
C GLN A 103 -18.32 6.72 2.95
N SER A 104 -19.52 6.77 3.52
CA SER A 104 -19.77 7.63 4.69
C SER A 104 -19.18 7.01 5.95
N GLY A 105 -18.65 7.86 6.85
CA GLY A 105 -18.12 7.41 8.13
C GLY A 105 -17.61 8.58 8.96
N PHE A 106 -17.62 8.45 10.28
CA PHE A 106 -17.29 9.53 11.21
C PHE A 106 -15.87 10.10 11.00
N PHE A 107 -14.92 9.25 10.57
CA PHE A 107 -13.52 9.62 10.37
C PHE A 107 -13.12 9.85 8.91
N PHE A 108 -14.02 9.59 7.97
CA PHE A 108 -13.76 9.63 6.54
C PHE A 108 -14.21 10.95 5.95
N GLY A 109 -13.71 12.01 5.95
CA GLY A 109 -13.99 13.22 5.19
C GLY A 109 -15.42 13.36 4.63
N GLY A 110 -15.58 14.26 3.69
CA GLY A 110 -16.84 14.41 2.94
C GLY A 110 -17.10 13.24 1.99
N THR A 111 -18.37 13.06 1.62
CA THR A 111 -18.80 12.10 0.59
C THR A 111 -19.06 12.79 -0.75
N GLU A 112 -18.66 14.04 -0.87
CA GLU A 112 -18.82 14.82 -2.09
C GLU A 112 -17.72 14.46 -3.10
N TYR A 113 -18.10 14.43 -4.39
CA TYR A 113 -17.18 14.23 -5.50
C TYR A 113 -16.54 15.57 -5.93
N ASP A 114 -15.91 16.23 -4.95
CA ASP A 114 -15.32 17.54 -5.07
C ASP A 114 -13.85 17.51 -5.55
N GLU A 115 -13.17 18.66 -5.52
CA GLU A 115 -11.76 18.78 -5.90
C GLU A 115 -10.84 17.89 -5.06
N TRP A 116 -11.17 17.67 -3.78
CA TRP A 116 -10.39 16.82 -2.88
C TRP A 116 -10.47 15.35 -3.28
N TYR A 117 -11.70 14.89 -3.59
CA TYR A 117 -11.93 13.55 -4.11
C TYR A 117 -11.09 13.31 -5.38
N HIS A 118 -11.21 14.20 -6.38
CA HIS A 118 -10.50 14.04 -7.65
C HIS A 118 -8.98 14.14 -7.50
N ARG A 119 -8.50 14.95 -6.57
CA ARG A 119 -7.08 15.03 -6.25
C ARG A 119 -6.59 13.72 -5.63
N ASP A 120 -7.30 13.15 -4.66
CA ASP A 120 -6.92 11.90 -4.03
C ASP A 120 -6.87 10.74 -5.04
N VAL A 121 -7.83 10.68 -5.97
CA VAL A 121 -7.83 9.69 -7.06
C VAL A 121 -6.62 9.88 -7.98
N LYS A 122 -6.35 11.14 -8.38
CA LYS A 122 -5.20 11.43 -9.23
C LYS A 122 -3.87 11.11 -8.56
N GLU A 123 -3.67 11.52 -7.32
CA GLU A 123 -2.45 11.21 -6.55
C GLU A 123 -2.27 9.70 -6.33
N THR A 124 -3.38 8.97 -6.23
CA THR A 124 -3.36 7.50 -6.17
C THR A 124 -2.95 6.90 -7.51
N LEU A 125 -3.50 7.41 -8.61
CA LEU A 125 -3.13 6.99 -9.96
C LEU A 125 -1.65 7.24 -10.25
N ASP A 126 -1.16 8.44 -9.94
CA ASP A 126 0.25 8.82 -10.16
C ASP A 126 1.18 7.88 -9.39
N TRP A 127 0.88 7.62 -8.11
CA TRP A 127 1.63 6.66 -7.30
C TRP A 127 1.56 5.24 -7.87
N LEU A 128 0.38 4.75 -8.29
CA LEU A 128 0.24 3.41 -8.86
C LEU A 128 1.00 3.25 -10.18
N ASN A 129 1.04 4.30 -11.00
CA ASN A 129 1.81 4.28 -12.23
C ASN A 129 3.31 4.09 -11.96
N ASP A 130 3.85 4.75 -10.94
CA ASP A 130 5.26 4.61 -10.55
C ASP A 130 5.52 3.27 -9.86
N PHE A 131 4.64 2.88 -8.94
CA PHE A 131 4.79 1.65 -8.14
C PHE A 131 4.70 0.38 -9.00
N LEU A 132 3.81 0.37 -10.01
CA LEU A 132 3.56 -0.78 -10.87
C LEU A 132 4.47 -0.84 -12.11
N LEU A 133 5.50 0.02 -12.21
CA LEU A 133 6.53 -0.14 -13.23
C LEU A 133 7.25 -1.48 -13.04
N LYS A 134 7.52 -2.16 -14.15
CA LYS A 134 8.20 -3.46 -14.12
C LYS A 134 9.50 -3.40 -13.34
N ASP A 135 10.33 -2.39 -13.58
CA ASP A 135 11.63 -2.23 -12.91
C ASP A 135 11.45 -2.04 -11.39
N THR A 136 10.40 -1.33 -10.96
CA THR A 136 10.05 -1.18 -9.54
C THR A 136 9.65 -2.52 -8.93
N LEU A 137 8.72 -3.25 -9.57
CA LEU A 137 8.25 -4.55 -9.10
C LEU A 137 9.37 -5.60 -9.08
N ASP A 138 10.28 -5.59 -10.05
CA ASP A 138 11.43 -6.48 -10.09
C ASP A 138 12.37 -6.26 -8.85
N THR A 139 12.47 -5.02 -8.36
CA THR A 139 13.23 -4.72 -7.13
C THR A 139 12.47 -5.08 -5.86
N LEU A 140 11.16 -5.19 -5.93
CA LEU A 140 10.26 -5.48 -4.79
C LEU A 140 9.74 -6.91 -4.76
N LYS A 141 10.31 -7.82 -5.58
CA LYS A 141 9.85 -9.21 -5.72
C LYS A 141 9.84 -10.04 -4.43
N ASP A 142 10.69 -9.65 -3.45
CA ASP A 142 10.81 -10.33 -2.16
C ASP A 142 9.99 -9.62 -1.05
N TRP A 143 9.07 -8.73 -1.44
CA TRP A 143 8.22 -7.99 -0.52
C TRP A 143 6.78 -8.49 -0.58
N ASP A 144 6.17 -8.67 0.58
CA ASP A 144 4.73 -8.86 0.75
C ASP A 144 4.08 -7.54 1.09
N PHE A 145 2.97 -7.22 0.42
CA PHE A 145 2.29 -5.94 0.59
C PHE A 145 1.02 -6.07 1.43
N TYR A 146 0.76 -5.02 2.20
CA TYR A 146 -0.35 -4.98 3.14
C TYR A 146 -1.03 -3.61 3.13
N TYR A 147 -2.32 -3.65 3.39
CA TYR A 147 -3.14 -2.47 3.65
C TYR A 147 -3.67 -2.51 5.08
N ARG A 148 -3.74 -1.35 5.70
CA ARG A 148 -4.36 -1.13 7.01
C ARG A 148 -4.93 0.27 7.09
N SER A 149 -6.14 0.41 7.67
CA SER A 149 -6.68 1.68 8.16
C SER A 149 -6.35 1.88 9.64
N SER A 150 -6.39 3.12 10.09
CA SER A 150 -6.53 3.49 11.50
C SER A 150 -7.42 4.72 11.58
N TRP A 151 -8.48 4.63 12.29
CA TRP A 151 -9.46 5.69 12.55
C TRP A 151 -9.93 5.67 13.98
#